data_c6ae826af1298e9754f8020d640312ad
#
_entry.id   c6ae826af1298e9754f8020d640312ad
#
_cell.length_a   1.000
_cell.length_b   1.000
_cell.length_c   1.000
_cell.angle_alpha   90.00
_cell.angle_beta   90.00
_cell.angle_gamma   90.00
#
_symmetry.space_group_name_H-M   'P 1'
#
loop_
_entity.id
_entity.type
_entity.pdbx_description
1 polymer ?
#
loop_
_entity_poly.entity_id
_entity_poly.type
_entity_poly.pdbx_seq_one_letter_code
_entity_poly.pdbx_strand_id
1 'polypeptide(L)'
;MIRINQIKIPVQKDETSALKKKIQKTLRTNHPYTYQIVRKSLDARDKGNLLHIYTVDVEFERSQDIPRNIIDNKNIMLTKDEKYTFPHRCRDDCNEKTDVSIYRPVIIGAGPAGYFAALQLACAGYRPIVYERGKCVEERTRDVEGFWQGETPICANSNVSFGEGGAGTFSDGKLNTGIKDKYGRIQAVIDDFMRFGASEEIGYLNKPHIGTDVLKHVMKEMREEIRSFGGEIHFSHQLTAISHRSDTCLSLTIKDLQNEQTIVVETSACILAIGHSARDTFAMLQAAGVTMEAKSFAMGLRIEHSQAMVNASQYGTSGQAKLLPAADYKMTYRSTKGRSVYSFCMCPGGFVVNASSGEGQSVVNGMSNHGRDEENANSAIVVNVTPEDFAADGFADYGVLAGVEFQKKYEHLAYEAGNGKIPVQLFADYKANRVSTEFGSVKPNIRGGCQFANLNKCLPAYINDAIIEGILDYDRKLKGFSSGDAVLSGIESRTSSPVRIVRDETYRSDYAGLFPCGEGAGYAGGITSAAVDGIKVAEAVAAYINNIV
;
A
#
# COMPACT_ATOMS: atom_id res chain seq x y z
N MET A 1 31.74 10.67 -1.27
CA MET A 1 30.75 11.36 -0.41
C MET A 1 30.97 11.01 1.04
N ILE A 2 30.54 11.90 1.95
CA ILE A 2 30.62 11.73 3.40
C ILE A 2 29.19 11.80 3.93
N ARG A 3 28.74 10.78 4.65
CA ARG A 3 27.44 10.77 5.34
C ARG A 3 27.59 11.24 6.76
N ILE A 4 26.79 12.24 7.16
CA ILE A 4 26.71 12.75 8.53
C ILE A 4 25.34 12.41 9.09
N ASN A 5 25.32 11.63 10.16
CA ASN A 5 24.12 11.22 10.85
C ASN A 5 23.83 12.09 12.08
N GLN A 6 22.59 12.05 12.58
CA GLN A 6 22.16 12.63 13.85
C GLN A 6 22.37 14.15 13.98
N ILE A 7 22.20 14.89 12.88
CA ILE A 7 22.18 16.36 12.92
C ILE A 7 20.86 16.82 13.50
N LYS A 8 20.87 17.44 14.69
CA LYS A 8 19.70 17.91 15.42
C LYS A 8 19.46 19.38 15.18
N ILE A 9 18.24 19.74 14.74
CA ILE A 9 17.82 21.12 14.49
C ILE A 9 16.45 21.36 15.13
N PRO A 10 16.29 22.40 16.00
CA PRO A 10 14.97 22.78 16.53
C PRO A 10 13.98 23.10 15.40
N VAL A 11 12.72 22.64 15.54
CA VAL A 11 11.68 22.77 14.51
C VAL A 11 11.44 24.21 14.07
N GLN A 12 11.58 25.19 14.98
CA GLN A 12 11.35 26.61 14.68
C GLN A 12 12.51 27.32 13.96
N LYS A 13 13.65 26.64 13.68
CA LYS A 13 14.76 27.25 12.97
C LYS A 13 14.64 27.05 11.47
N ASP A 14 15.11 28.04 10.71
CA ASP A 14 15.28 27.89 9.27
C ASP A 14 16.18 26.70 8.97
N GLU A 15 15.63 25.75 8.21
CA GLU A 15 16.25 24.45 7.93
C GLU A 15 17.57 24.59 7.18
N THR A 16 17.55 25.32 6.08
CA THR A 16 18.70 25.43 5.17
C THR A 16 19.90 26.08 5.85
N SER A 17 19.69 27.22 6.50
CA SER A 17 20.76 27.94 7.22
C SER A 17 21.29 27.15 8.41
N ALA A 18 20.41 26.48 9.17
CA ALA A 18 20.80 25.70 10.33
C ALA A 18 21.58 24.42 9.93
N LEU A 19 21.16 23.72 8.86
CA LEU A 19 21.88 22.55 8.33
C LEU A 19 23.28 22.94 7.88
N LYS A 20 23.42 23.97 7.04
CA LYS A 20 24.70 24.44 6.53
C LYS A 20 25.68 24.75 7.67
N LYS A 21 25.23 25.51 8.69
CA LYS A 21 26.05 25.82 9.88
C LYS A 21 26.45 24.58 10.67
N LYS A 22 25.55 23.61 10.84
CA LYS A 22 25.82 22.37 11.57
C LYS A 22 26.79 21.46 10.82
N ILE A 23 26.63 21.31 9.50
CA ILE A 23 27.53 20.54 8.63
C ILE A 23 28.94 21.13 8.72
N GLN A 24 29.07 22.44 8.49
CA GLN A 24 30.37 23.15 8.56
C GLN A 24 31.06 22.97 9.91
N LYS A 25 30.31 23.12 11.01
CA LYS A 25 30.82 22.90 12.37
C LYS A 25 31.24 21.44 12.60
N THR A 26 30.46 20.48 12.10
CA THR A 26 30.72 19.04 12.29
C THR A 26 31.98 18.60 11.51
N LEU A 27 32.10 19.06 10.28
CA LEU A 27 33.26 18.76 9.43
C LEU A 27 34.50 19.62 9.73
N ARG A 28 34.35 20.73 10.47
CA ARG A 28 35.40 21.70 10.76
C ARG A 28 36.11 22.16 9.49
N THR A 29 35.34 22.46 8.43
CA THR A 29 35.88 22.85 7.13
C THR A 29 35.29 24.18 6.66
N ASN A 30 36.12 24.93 5.90
CA ASN A 30 35.72 26.11 5.16
C ASN A 30 35.75 25.89 3.65
N HIS A 31 36.12 24.67 3.20
CA HIS A 31 36.10 24.33 1.77
C HIS A 31 34.67 24.29 1.21
N PRO A 32 34.46 24.64 -0.06
CA PRO A 32 33.17 24.51 -0.72
C PRO A 32 32.70 23.05 -0.73
N TYR A 33 31.41 22.87 -0.49
CA TYR A 33 30.77 21.58 -0.57
C TYR A 33 29.29 21.74 -0.98
N THR A 34 28.73 20.70 -1.57
CA THR A 34 27.30 20.49 -1.72
C THR A 34 26.81 19.48 -0.71
N TYR A 35 25.52 19.48 -0.39
CA TYR A 35 24.95 18.44 0.46
C TYR A 35 23.55 18.08 -0.02
N GLN A 36 23.19 16.83 0.22
CA GLN A 36 21.85 16.29 -0.02
C GLN A 36 21.29 15.74 1.29
N ILE A 37 20.00 16.00 1.55
CA ILE A 37 19.30 15.38 2.68
C ILE A 37 18.96 13.95 2.29
N VAL A 38 19.45 12.98 3.08
CA VAL A 38 19.20 11.55 2.89
C VAL A 38 18.04 11.08 3.78
N ARG A 39 17.91 11.71 4.95
CA ARG A 39 16.83 11.37 5.90
C ARG A 39 16.48 12.56 6.77
N LYS A 40 15.18 12.78 6.93
CA LYS A 40 14.59 13.72 7.89
C LYS A 40 13.59 12.98 8.76
N SER A 41 13.75 13.05 10.07
CA SER A 41 12.82 12.48 11.04
C SER A 41 12.53 13.48 12.16
N LEU A 42 11.41 13.29 12.86
CA LEU A 42 11.03 14.10 14.01
C LEU A 42 11.36 13.38 15.31
N ASP A 43 11.99 14.08 16.24
CA ASP A 43 12.12 13.68 17.64
C ASP A 43 11.17 14.53 18.49
N ALA A 44 10.04 13.95 18.89
CA ALA A 44 9.00 14.58 19.71
C ALA A 44 8.90 13.95 21.11
N ARG A 45 9.92 13.26 21.58
CA ARG A 45 9.94 12.65 22.91
C ARG A 45 9.89 13.70 24.02
N ASP A 46 10.54 14.82 23.81
CA ASP A 46 10.42 16.01 24.65
C ASP A 46 9.55 17.05 23.93
N LYS A 47 8.30 17.18 24.40
CA LYS A 47 7.31 18.11 23.82
C LYS A 47 7.67 19.58 24.00
N GLY A 48 8.56 19.90 24.94
CA GLY A 48 9.12 21.23 25.15
C GLY A 48 10.26 21.56 24.18
N ASN A 49 10.86 20.55 23.54
CA ASN A 49 12.01 20.71 22.65
C ASN A 49 11.92 19.78 21.43
N LEU A 50 11.04 20.15 20.49
CA LEU A 50 10.82 19.39 19.26
C LEU A 50 11.97 19.58 18.28
N LEU A 51 12.54 18.48 17.79
CA LEU A 51 13.73 18.49 16.97
C LEU A 51 13.53 17.72 15.66
N HIS A 52 13.96 18.30 14.54
CA HIS A 52 14.23 17.54 13.33
C HIS A 52 15.63 16.90 13.43
N ILE A 53 15.69 15.62 13.06
CA ILE A 53 16.94 14.84 13.01
C ILE A 53 17.23 14.54 11.55
N TYR A 54 18.41 14.99 11.07
CA TYR A 54 18.81 14.81 9.69
C TYR A 54 19.97 13.82 9.56
N THR A 55 19.98 13.11 8.45
CA THR A 55 21.15 12.49 7.85
C THR A 55 21.39 13.18 6.52
N VAL A 56 22.62 13.61 6.26
CA VAL A 56 23.01 14.26 5.02
C VAL A 56 24.23 13.61 4.41
N ASP A 57 24.27 13.56 3.07
CA ASP A 57 25.46 13.24 2.30
C ASP A 57 26.09 14.54 1.84
N VAL A 58 27.42 14.66 2.03
CA VAL A 58 28.21 15.84 1.69
C VAL A 58 29.24 15.44 0.64
N GLU A 59 29.31 16.25 -0.41
CA GLU A 59 30.29 16.10 -1.48
C GLU A 59 31.16 17.33 -1.60
N PHE A 60 32.47 17.11 -1.63
CA PHE A 60 33.46 18.15 -1.84
C PHE A 60 33.87 18.21 -3.30
N GLU A 61 34.15 19.39 -3.82
CA GLU A 61 34.61 19.58 -5.21
C GLU A 61 35.91 18.81 -5.48
N ARG A 62 36.75 18.69 -4.46
CA ARG A 62 38.03 17.96 -4.55
C ARG A 62 38.16 16.93 -3.43
N SER A 63 38.56 15.71 -3.77
CA SER A 63 38.71 14.62 -2.80
C SER A 63 39.73 14.92 -1.69
N GLN A 64 40.72 15.76 -1.97
CA GLN A 64 41.73 16.20 -0.99
C GLN A 64 41.20 17.16 0.09
N ASP A 65 40.01 17.78 -0.15
CA ASP A 65 39.37 18.71 0.77
C ASP A 65 38.59 17.97 1.88
N ILE A 66 38.52 16.64 1.79
CA ILE A 66 37.92 15.78 2.81
C ILE A 66 38.76 15.86 4.09
N PRO A 67 38.18 16.35 5.20
CA PRO A 67 38.94 16.50 6.46
C PRO A 67 39.44 15.15 6.99
N ARG A 68 40.70 15.04 7.33
CA ARG A 68 41.35 13.78 7.81
C ARG A 68 40.84 13.30 9.17
N ASN A 69 40.27 14.19 9.99
CA ASN A 69 39.77 13.92 11.35
C ASN A 69 38.32 13.37 11.37
N ILE A 70 37.76 12.99 10.21
CA ILE A 70 36.42 12.43 10.08
C ILE A 70 36.31 11.04 10.71
N ILE A 71 37.42 10.28 10.73
CA ILE A 71 37.43 8.84 11.05
C ILE A 71 37.03 8.56 12.50
N ASP A 72 37.25 9.51 13.42
CA ASP A 72 37.00 9.33 14.86
C ASP A 72 35.55 9.67 15.28
N ASN A 73 34.71 10.17 14.37
CA ASN A 73 33.34 10.55 14.69
C ASN A 73 32.36 9.46 14.26
N LYS A 74 31.79 8.74 15.24
CA LYS A 74 30.79 7.66 15.03
C LYS A 74 29.57 8.05 14.21
N ASN A 75 29.28 9.33 14.06
CA ASN A 75 28.16 9.85 13.26
C ASN A 75 28.57 10.19 11.82
N ILE A 76 29.84 10.00 11.46
CA ILE A 76 30.36 10.29 10.13
C ILE A 76 30.87 9.00 9.51
N MET A 77 30.53 8.76 8.24
CA MET A 77 30.99 7.60 7.49
C MET A 77 31.22 7.97 6.03
N LEU A 78 32.12 7.26 5.38
CA LEU A 78 32.24 7.31 3.92
C LEU A 78 31.11 6.50 3.31
N THR A 79 30.52 7.02 2.25
CA THR A 79 29.44 6.36 1.50
C THR A 79 29.66 6.49 0.00
N LYS A 80 29.02 5.61 -0.76
CA LYS A 80 28.96 5.66 -2.21
C LYS A 80 27.48 5.81 -2.62
N ASP A 81 27.26 6.49 -3.73
CA ASP A 81 25.96 6.54 -4.37
C ASP A 81 25.83 5.30 -5.26
N GLU A 82 25.22 4.25 -4.73
CA GLU A 82 24.93 3.02 -5.48
C GLU A 82 23.46 3.05 -5.91
N LYS A 83 23.24 3.34 -7.19
CA LYS A 83 21.88 3.32 -7.78
C LYS A 83 21.55 1.93 -8.28
N TYR A 84 20.28 1.56 -8.09
CA TYR A 84 19.74 0.35 -8.70
C TYR A 84 19.80 0.44 -10.23
N THR A 85 20.16 -0.68 -10.85
CA THR A 85 20.11 -0.84 -12.31
C THR A 85 19.46 -2.18 -12.62
N PHE A 86 18.48 -2.18 -13.51
CA PHE A 86 17.83 -3.41 -13.93
C PHE A 86 18.85 -4.32 -14.65
N PRO A 87 19.00 -5.61 -14.23
CA PRO A 87 20.16 -6.41 -14.63
C PRO A 87 20.08 -7.01 -16.03
N HIS A 88 18.93 -6.91 -16.71
CA HIS A 88 18.68 -7.59 -17.98
C HIS A 88 18.26 -6.59 -19.07
N ARG A 89 18.52 -6.95 -20.31
CA ARG A 89 17.99 -6.30 -21.51
C ARG A 89 17.46 -7.35 -22.48
N CYS A 90 16.43 -7.00 -23.22
CA CYS A 90 15.94 -7.82 -24.33
C CYS A 90 17.03 -7.94 -25.39
N ARG A 91 17.27 -9.14 -25.86
CA ARG A 91 18.22 -9.40 -26.93
C ARG A 91 17.65 -8.93 -28.27
N ASP A 92 18.49 -8.49 -29.18
CA ASP A 92 18.08 -7.98 -30.50
C ASP A 92 17.38 -9.08 -31.32
N ASP A 93 17.77 -10.33 -31.15
CA ASP A 93 17.18 -11.50 -31.80
C ASP A 93 15.75 -11.84 -31.33
N CYS A 94 15.32 -11.35 -30.17
CA CYS A 94 13.91 -11.43 -29.75
C CYS A 94 12.97 -10.65 -30.70
N ASN A 95 13.48 -9.67 -31.45
CA ASN A 95 12.72 -8.85 -32.39
C ASN A 95 12.67 -9.41 -33.81
N GLU A 96 13.54 -10.36 -34.17
CA GLU A 96 13.68 -10.89 -35.53
C GLU A 96 12.97 -12.24 -35.75
N LYS A 97 12.58 -12.95 -34.68
CA LYS A 97 11.88 -14.23 -34.79
C LYS A 97 10.43 -14.04 -35.20
N THR A 98 9.95 -14.89 -36.07
CA THR A 98 8.63 -14.87 -36.72
C THR A 98 7.43 -14.98 -35.77
N ASP A 99 7.64 -15.34 -34.48
CA ASP A 99 6.59 -15.43 -33.47
C ASP A 99 6.95 -14.61 -32.20
N VAL A 100 7.22 -13.34 -32.41
CA VAL A 100 7.64 -12.36 -31.38
C VAL A 100 6.59 -12.22 -30.26
N SER A 101 5.31 -12.52 -30.54
CA SER A 101 4.21 -12.36 -29.56
C SER A 101 4.36 -13.23 -28.33
N ILE A 102 4.86 -14.47 -28.48
CA ILE A 102 5.00 -15.45 -27.39
C ILE A 102 6.04 -15.02 -26.35
N TYR A 103 7.04 -14.24 -26.77
CA TYR A 103 8.11 -13.78 -25.88
C TYR A 103 7.81 -12.45 -25.17
N ARG A 104 6.70 -11.79 -25.50
CA ARG A 104 6.25 -10.60 -24.77
C ARG A 104 5.65 -11.02 -23.43
N PRO A 105 6.20 -10.54 -22.29
CA PRO A 105 5.62 -10.87 -20.99
C PRO A 105 4.23 -10.24 -20.85
N VAL A 106 3.29 -11.04 -20.37
CA VAL A 106 1.94 -10.58 -20.02
C VAL A 106 1.85 -10.31 -18.52
N ILE A 107 1.23 -9.21 -18.14
CA ILE A 107 1.05 -8.81 -16.75
C ILE A 107 -0.45 -8.65 -16.48
N ILE A 108 -0.94 -9.35 -15.47
CA ILE A 108 -2.35 -9.27 -15.05
C ILE A 108 -2.45 -8.41 -13.80
N GLY A 109 -3.04 -7.23 -13.95
CA GLY A 109 -3.24 -6.23 -12.90
C GLY A 109 -2.30 -5.02 -13.02
N ALA A 110 -2.87 -3.83 -12.95
CA ALA A 110 -2.19 -2.52 -13.04
C ALA A 110 -2.05 -1.84 -11.67
N GLY A 111 -1.92 -2.63 -10.59
CA GLY A 111 -1.52 -2.14 -9.27
C GLY A 111 -0.02 -1.88 -9.18
N PRO A 112 0.52 -1.47 -8.01
CA PRO A 112 1.94 -1.14 -7.87
C PRO A 112 2.88 -2.26 -8.33
N ALA A 113 2.57 -3.53 -8.03
CA ALA A 113 3.39 -4.66 -8.46
C ALA A 113 3.43 -4.78 -9.99
N GLY A 114 2.27 -4.74 -10.65
CA GLY A 114 2.19 -4.86 -12.10
C GLY A 114 2.81 -3.67 -12.82
N TYR A 115 2.59 -2.46 -12.34
CA TYR A 115 3.14 -1.25 -12.97
C TYR A 115 4.66 -1.15 -12.86
N PHE A 116 5.22 -1.44 -11.69
CA PHE A 116 6.69 -1.44 -11.57
C PHE A 116 7.34 -2.59 -12.33
N ALA A 117 6.67 -3.75 -12.42
CA ALA A 117 7.14 -4.83 -13.31
C ALA A 117 7.09 -4.39 -14.80
N ALA A 118 5.97 -3.79 -15.22
CA ALA A 118 5.80 -3.30 -16.59
C ALA A 118 6.82 -2.23 -16.96
N LEU A 119 7.05 -1.25 -16.07
CA LEU A 119 8.01 -0.17 -16.27
C LEU A 119 9.43 -0.70 -16.49
N GLN A 120 9.91 -1.59 -15.58
CA GLN A 120 11.25 -2.15 -15.71
C GLN A 120 11.42 -2.97 -16.99
N LEU A 121 10.44 -3.81 -17.32
CA LEU A 121 10.46 -4.62 -18.54
C LEU A 121 10.38 -3.77 -19.82
N ALA A 122 9.55 -2.71 -19.82
CA ALA A 122 9.44 -1.79 -20.95
C ALA A 122 10.75 -1.04 -21.17
N CYS A 123 11.33 -0.43 -20.13
CA CYS A 123 12.63 0.25 -20.21
C CYS A 123 13.78 -0.69 -20.65
N ALA A 124 13.66 -1.99 -20.37
CA ALA A 124 14.63 -2.99 -20.80
C ALA A 124 14.35 -3.59 -22.20
N GLY A 125 13.31 -3.11 -22.90
CA GLY A 125 13.00 -3.48 -24.28
C GLY A 125 12.09 -4.70 -24.48
N TYR A 126 11.53 -5.28 -23.40
CA TYR A 126 10.67 -6.48 -23.49
C TYR A 126 9.24 -6.21 -23.96
N ARG A 127 8.80 -4.95 -24.07
CA ARG A 127 7.48 -4.53 -24.56
C ARG A 127 6.31 -5.29 -23.90
N PRO A 128 6.14 -5.22 -22.56
CA PRO A 128 5.13 -6.00 -21.84
C PRO A 128 3.71 -5.61 -22.26
N ILE A 129 2.76 -6.54 -22.07
CA ILE A 129 1.32 -6.29 -22.26
C ILE A 129 0.65 -6.40 -20.89
N VAL A 130 0.01 -5.33 -20.45
CA VAL A 130 -0.72 -5.27 -19.17
C VAL A 130 -2.22 -5.36 -19.42
N TYR A 131 -2.90 -6.28 -18.74
CA TYR A 131 -4.35 -6.37 -18.69
C TYR A 131 -4.85 -6.02 -17.30
N GLU A 132 -5.71 -5.01 -17.20
CA GLU A 132 -6.37 -4.56 -15.97
C GLU A 132 -7.89 -4.67 -16.11
N ARG A 133 -8.54 -5.32 -15.11
CA ARG A 133 -9.99 -5.49 -15.14
C ARG A 133 -10.74 -4.17 -15.00
N GLY A 134 -10.19 -3.24 -14.24
CA GLY A 134 -10.81 -1.93 -14.04
C GLY A 134 -10.43 -0.93 -15.10
N LYS A 135 -10.94 0.29 -14.94
CA LYS A 135 -10.74 1.39 -15.87
C LYS A 135 -9.43 2.16 -15.57
N CYS A 136 -9.03 3.03 -16.51
CA CYS A 136 -7.96 3.99 -16.28
C CYS A 136 -8.32 4.94 -15.12
N VAL A 137 -7.32 5.58 -14.52
CA VAL A 137 -7.48 6.35 -13.28
C VAL A 137 -8.51 7.48 -13.43
N GLU A 138 -8.62 8.09 -14.60
CA GLU A 138 -9.56 9.17 -14.88
C GLU A 138 -11.02 8.68 -14.86
N GLU A 139 -11.31 7.54 -15.49
CA GLU A 139 -12.66 6.95 -15.53
C GLU A 139 -13.02 6.27 -14.21
N ARG A 140 -12.04 5.55 -13.63
CA ARG A 140 -12.17 4.92 -12.32
C ARG A 140 -12.51 5.94 -11.23
N THR A 141 -11.89 7.13 -11.28
CA THR A 141 -12.19 8.20 -10.32
C THR A 141 -13.65 8.59 -10.39
N ARG A 142 -14.22 8.72 -11.61
CA ARG A 142 -15.64 9.02 -11.78
C ARG A 142 -16.54 7.91 -11.22
N ASP A 143 -16.20 6.65 -11.46
CA ASP A 143 -16.97 5.50 -10.91
C ASP A 143 -16.95 5.52 -9.37
N VAL A 144 -15.80 5.75 -8.76
CA VAL A 144 -15.65 5.76 -7.30
C VAL A 144 -16.37 6.95 -6.67
N GLU A 145 -16.22 8.15 -7.22
CA GLU A 145 -16.85 9.36 -6.71
C GLU A 145 -18.36 9.31 -6.88
N GLY A 146 -18.88 8.86 -8.04
CA GLY A 146 -20.31 8.67 -8.25
C GLY A 146 -20.93 7.66 -7.30
N PHE A 147 -20.22 6.57 -6.99
CA PHE A 147 -20.64 5.61 -5.96
C PHE A 147 -20.67 6.24 -4.57
N TRP A 148 -19.64 6.99 -4.17
CA TRP A 148 -19.62 7.63 -2.86
C TRP A 148 -20.67 8.72 -2.68
N GLN A 149 -21.06 9.38 -3.77
CA GLN A 149 -22.14 10.39 -3.78
C GLN A 149 -23.53 9.76 -3.83
N GLY A 150 -23.62 8.45 -4.08
CA GLY A 150 -24.88 7.73 -4.24
C GLY A 150 -25.56 7.97 -5.59
N GLU A 151 -24.82 8.48 -6.57
CA GLU A 151 -25.31 8.77 -7.93
C GLU A 151 -25.35 7.51 -8.81
N THR A 152 -24.40 6.60 -8.57
CA THR A 152 -24.27 5.35 -9.31
C THR A 152 -24.12 4.16 -8.37
N PRO A 153 -24.59 2.95 -8.75
CA PRO A 153 -24.30 1.74 -8.02
C PRO A 153 -22.79 1.42 -8.07
N ILE A 154 -22.33 0.53 -7.20
CA ILE A 154 -20.96 0.08 -7.22
C ILE A 154 -20.63 -0.67 -8.51
N CYS A 155 -19.53 -0.31 -9.17
CA CYS A 155 -19.01 -1.06 -10.30
C CYS A 155 -18.09 -2.18 -9.80
N ALA A 156 -18.47 -3.44 -10.00
CA ALA A 156 -17.72 -4.60 -9.49
C ALA A 156 -16.28 -4.70 -10.06
N ASN A 157 -16.04 -4.17 -11.24
CA ASN A 157 -14.74 -4.23 -11.92
C ASN A 157 -13.95 -2.91 -11.87
N SER A 158 -14.59 -1.77 -11.48
CA SER A 158 -13.93 -0.46 -11.39
C SER A 158 -14.34 0.24 -10.10
N ASN A 159 -13.50 0.19 -9.08
CA ASN A 159 -13.82 0.66 -7.72
C ASN A 159 -12.54 0.95 -6.91
N VAL A 160 -12.61 1.09 -5.60
CA VAL A 160 -11.43 1.35 -4.74
C VAL A 160 -10.38 0.22 -4.79
N SER A 161 -10.76 -1.02 -5.12
CA SER A 161 -9.83 -2.15 -5.20
C SER A 161 -9.30 -2.42 -6.61
N PHE A 162 -10.12 -2.19 -7.64
CA PHE A 162 -9.83 -2.53 -9.03
C PHE A 162 -9.73 -1.29 -9.92
N GLY A 163 -8.79 -1.34 -10.85
CA GLY A 163 -8.45 -0.28 -11.78
C GLY A 163 -7.01 0.21 -11.64
N GLU A 164 -6.63 1.11 -12.51
CA GLU A 164 -5.28 1.65 -12.59
C GLU A 164 -4.73 2.14 -11.25
N GLY A 165 -3.51 1.68 -10.92
CA GLY A 165 -2.84 1.95 -9.65
C GLY A 165 -3.31 1.07 -8.49
N GLY A 166 -4.30 0.16 -8.71
CA GLY A 166 -4.82 -0.76 -7.69
C GLY A 166 -5.40 -0.05 -6.47
N ALA A 167 -5.52 -0.75 -5.34
CA ALA A 167 -6.06 -0.18 -4.09
C ALA A 167 -5.21 0.98 -3.54
N GLY A 168 -3.94 1.08 -3.93
CA GLY A 168 -3.03 2.15 -3.50
C GLY A 168 -3.48 3.54 -3.92
N THR A 169 -4.11 3.69 -5.09
CA THR A 169 -4.55 4.98 -5.65
C THR A 169 -5.55 5.72 -4.76
N PHE A 170 -6.44 4.99 -4.09
CA PHE A 170 -7.44 5.55 -3.17
C PHE A 170 -7.06 5.26 -1.71
N SER A 171 -5.84 5.63 -1.33
CA SER A 171 -5.29 5.45 0.02
C SER A 171 -4.53 6.71 0.47
N ASP A 172 -3.92 6.68 1.65
CA ASP A 172 -2.99 7.73 2.10
C ASP A 172 -1.67 7.74 1.29
N GLY A 173 -1.40 6.69 0.52
CA GLY A 173 -0.17 6.64 -0.28
C GLY A 173 1.09 6.47 0.55
N LYS A 174 1.05 5.78 1.70
CA LYS A 174 2.22 5.52 2.52
C LYS A 174 3.25 4.68 1.78
N LEU A 175 4.50 5.11 1.86
CA LEU A 175 5.63 4.42 1.23
C LEU A 175 6.52 3.66 2.24
N ASN A 176 6.17 3.68 3.53
CA ASN A 176 6.91 2.94 4.54
C ASN A 176 6.80 1.43 4.31
N THR A 177 7.93 0.76 4.37
CA THR A 177 8.00 -0.69 4.25
C THR A 177 8.96 -1.28 5.28
N GLY A 178 8.69 -2.51 5.71
CA GLY A 178 9.58 -3.28 6.59
C GLY A 178 10.47 -4.27 5.84
N ILE A 179 10.41 -4.33 4.51
CA ILE A 179 11.23 -5.24 3.72
C ILE A 179 12.70 -4.82 3.78
N LYS A 180 13.59 -5.82 3.74
CA LYS A 180 15.04 -5.59 3.60
C LYS A 180 15.39 -5.61 2.12
N ASP A 181 16.07 -4.57 1.66
CA ASP A 181 16.56 -4.44 0.30
C ASP A 181 18.06 -4.16 0.29
N LYS A 182 18.81 -5.03 -0.39
CA LYS A 182 20.28 -4.92 -0.52
C LYS A 182 20.70 -4.31 -1.86
N TYR A 183 19.77 -4.16 -2.79
CA TYR A 183 20.06 -3.84 -4.18
C TYR A 183 19.56 -2.45 -4.59
N GLY A 184 18.99 -1.68 -3.65
CA GLY A 184 18.52 -0.31 -3.91
C GLY A 184 17.16 -0.22 -4.62
N ARG A 185 16.38 -1.31 -4.68
CA ARG A 185 15.06 -1.30 -5.33
C ARG A 185 14.04 -0.41 -4.63
N ILE A 186 14.11 -0.30 -3.29
CA ILE A 186 13.26 0.64 -2.53
C ILE A 186 13.54 2.07 -2.99
N GLN A 187 14.82 2.45 -3.10
CA GLN A 187 15.17 3.79 -3.55
C GLN A 187 14.74 4.02 -5.01
N ALA A 188 14.92 3.02 -5.89
CA ALA A 188 14.44 3.11 -7.26
C ALA A 188 12.92 3.35 -7.36
N VAL A 189 12.12 2.68 -6.52
CA VAL A 189 10.67 2.92 -6.43
C VAL A 189 10.36 4.36 -6.00
N ILE A 190 11.10 4.90 -5.02
CA ILE A 190 10.94 6.28 -4.55
C ILE A 190 11.35 7.27 -5.65
N ASP A 191 12.49 7.02 -6.31
CA ASP A 191 13.00 7.86 -7.40
C ASP A 191 12.01 7.91 -8.59
N ASP A 192 11.42 6.76 -8.94
CA ASP A 192 10.39 6.69 -9.98
C ASP A 192 9.13 7.48 -9.57
N PHE A 193 8.66 7.38 -8.33
CA PHE A 193 7.53 8.20 -7.87
C PHE A 193 7.83 9.70 -7.97
N MET A 194 9.03 10.13 -7.58
CA MET A 194 9.45 11.55 -7.73
C MET A 194 9.52 11.95 -9.20
N ARG A 195 10.09 11.10 -10.06
CA ARG A 195 10.19 11.32 -11.50
C ARG A 195 8.81 11.51 -12.17
N PHE A 196 7.79 10.83 -11.66
CA PHE A 196 6.41 10.91 -12.14
C PHE A 196 5.54 11.94 -11.40
N GLY A 197 6.15 12.85 -10.63
CA GLY A 197 5.47 14.03 -10.08
C GLY A 197 5.11 13.98 -8.60
N ALA A 198 5.56 12.97 -7.85
CA ALA A 198 5.49 13.04 -6.39
C ALA A 198 6.52 14.05 -5.84
N SER A 199 6.24 14.62 -4.66
CA SER A 199 7.14 15.58 -4.01
C SER A 199 8.53 14.98 -3.75
N GLU A 200 9.59 15.76 -3.97
CA GLU A 200 10.98 15.38 -3.66
C GLU A 200 11.17 15.00 -2.17
N GLU A 201 10.31 15.48 -1.29
CA GLU A 201 10.38 15.17 0.13
C GLU A 201 10.21 13.69 0.45
N ILE A 202 9.52 12.91 -0.39
CA ILE A 202 9.37 11.46 -0.18
C ILE A 202 10.73 10.74 -0.24
N GLY A 203 11.71 11.32 -0.92
CA GLY A 203 13.07 10.77 -1.02
C GLY A 203 13.84 10.76 0.29
N TYR A 204 13.47 11.64 1.24
CA TYR A 204 14.21 11.77 2.49
C TYR A 204 13.34 11.76 3.77
N LEU A 205 12.04 11.90 3.70
CA LEU A 205 11.18 11.80 4.88
C LEU A 205 11.20 10.39 5.47
N ASN A 206 11.32 10.29 6.80
CA ASN A 206 11.32 8.99 7.49
C ASN A 206 9.99 8.24 7.36
N LYS A 207 8.89 8.97 7.17
CA LYS A 207 7.54 8.44 6.95
C LYS A 207 6.93 9.08 5.71
N PRO A 208 7.44 8.75 4.51
CA PRO A 208 6.99 9.36 3.27
C PRO A 208 5.57 8.88 2.91
N HIS A 209 4.79 9.80 2.32
CA HIS A 209 3.50 9.51 1.74
C HIS A 209 3.28 10.40 0.51
N ILE A 210 2.40 9.98 -0.39
CA ILE A 210 2.12 10.72 -1.63
C ILE A 210 0.77 11.43 -1.54
N GLY A 211 -0.26 10.77 -1.02
CA GLY A 211 -1.64 11.23 -1.05
C GLY A 211 -2.41 10.77 -2.30
N THR A 212 -3.71 10.57 -2.18
CA THR A 212 -4.55 10.04 -3.26
C THR A 212 -4.64 11.00 -4.45
N ASP A 213 -4.65 12.29 -4.21
CA ASP A 213 -4.69 13.37 -5.21
C ASP A 213 -3.47 13.34 -6.13
N VAL A 214 -2.26 13.19 -5.58
CA VAL A 214 -1.00 13.11 -6.33
C VAL A 214 -0.82 11.74 -6.98
N LEU A 215 -1.20 10.64 -6.31
CA LEU A 215 -1.07 9.28 -6.86
C LEU A 215 -1.81 9.10 -8.18
N LYS A 216 -2.97 9.71 -8.36
CA LYS A 216 -3.73 9.67 -9.61
C LYS A 216 -2.90 10.20 -10.79
N HIS A 217 -2.19 11.31 -10.59
CA HIS A 217 -1.29 11.88 -11.60
C HIS A 217 -0.09 10.97 -11.86
N VAL A 218 0.57 10.49 -10.81
CA VAL A 218 1.73 9.60 -10.91
C VAL A 218 1.42 8.34 -11.72
N MET A 219 0.27 7.71 -11.48
CA MET A 219 -0.14 6.50 -12.22
C MET A 219 -0.32 6.79 -13.70
N LYS A 220 -0.91 7.93 -14.06
CA LYS A 220 -1.06 8.36 -15.44
C LYS A 220 0.30 8.54 -16.14
N GLU A 221 1.24 9.25 -15.50
CA GLU A 221 2.57 9.49 -16.08
C GLU A 221 3.35 8.16 -16.24
N MET A 222 3.25 7.23 -15.27
CA MET A 222 3.83 5.90 -15.40
C MET A 222 3.25 5.13 -16.59
N ARG A 223 1.94 5.22 -16.83
CA ARG A 223 1.27 4.62 -17.99
C ARG A 223 1.86 5.11 -19.30
N GLU A 224 1.99 6.43 -19.44
CA GLU A 224 2.51 7.03 -20.67
C GLU A 224 3.99 6.67 -20.89
N GLU A 225 4.77 6.57 -19.83
CA GLU A 225 6.17 6.13 -19.91
C GLU A 225 6.26 4.65 -20.37
N ILE A 226 5.47 3.74 -19.80
CA ILE A 226 5.42 2.34 -20.23
C ILE A 226 5.08 2.23 -21.72
N ARG A 227 4.10 3.02 -22.18
CA ARG A 227 3.69 3.09 -23.59
C ARG A 227 4.80 3.63 -24.49
N SER A 228 5.53 4.65 -24.04
CA SER A 228 6.62 5.27 -24.82
C SER A 228 7.75 4.29 -25.11
N PHE A 229 7.96 3.29 -24.23
CA PHE A 229 8.90 2.18 -24.41
C PHE A 229 8.29 0.96 -25.11
N GLY A 230 7.13 1.09 -25.75
CA GLY A 230 6.48 0.04 -26.54
C GLY A 230 5.71 -1.00 -25.73
N GLY A 231 5.45 -0.75 -24.43
CA GLY A 231 4.50 -1.51 -23.64
C GLY A 231 3.06 -1.20 -24.03
N GLU A 232 2.16 -2.15 -23.78
CA GLU A 232 0.71 -1.99 -24.00
C GLU A 232 -0.04 -2.12 -22.69
N ILE A 233 -1.11 -1.31 -22.51
CA ILE A 233 -1.96 -1.38 -21.32
C ILE A 233 -3.42 -1.35 -21.78
N HIS A 234 -4.13 -2.44 -21.45
CA HIS A 234 -5.54 -2.66 -21.77
C HIS A 234 -6.38 -2.63 -20.49
N PHE A 235 -7.23 -1.62 -20.37
CA PHE A 235 -8.19 -1.48 -19.28
C PHE A 235 -9.51 -2.16 -19.61
N SER A 236 -10.32 -2.47 -18.59
CA SER A 236 -11.58 -3.22 -18.72
C SER A 236 -11.37 -4.62 -19.32
N HIS A 237 -10.21 -5.22 -19.05
CA HIS A 237 -9.85 -6.54 -19.54
C HIS A 237 -9.53 -7.48 -18.36
N GLN A 238 -10.34 -8.53 -18.21
CA GLN A 238 -10.28 -9.47 -17.09
C GLN A 238 -9.73 -10.82 -17.51
N LEU A 239 -8.73 -11.33 -16.78
CA LEU A 239 -8.31 -12.74 -16.89
C LEU A 239 -9.43 -13.64 -16.36
N THR A 240 -9.95 -14.56 -17.19
CA THR A 240 -11.06 -15.48 -16.83
C THR A 240 -10.65 -16.94 -16.83
N ALA A 241 -9.59 -17.31 -17.57
CA ALA A 241 -9.04 -18.67 -17.54
C ALA A 241 -7.56 -18.67 -17.90
N ILE A 242 -6.86 -19.72 -17.43
CA ILE A 242 -5.49 -20.04 -17.82
C ILE A 242 -5.41 -21.51 -18.24
N SER A 243 -4.59 -21.81 -19.24
CA SER A 243 -4.29 -23.18 -19.65
C SER A 243 -2.89 -23.23 -20.29
N HIS A 244 -2.36 -24.43 -20.50
CA HIS A 244 -1.12 -24.61 -21.26
C HIS A 244 -1.45 -24.93 -22.70
N ARG A 245 -0.80 -24.26 -23.63
CA ARG A 245 -0.73 -24.70 -25.05
C ARG A 245 0.40 -25.68 -25.24
N SER A 246 1.51 -25.50 -24.54
CA SER A 246 2.68 -26.36 -24.49
C SER A 246 3.41 -26.19 -23.16
N ASP A 247 4.44 -26.97 -22.89
CA ASP A 247 5.26 -26.89 -21.68
C ASP A 247 5.92 -25.49 -21.45
N THR A 248 6.03 -24.69 -22.51
CA THR A 248 6.68 -23.37 -22.48
C THR A 248 5.74 -22.24 -22.86
N CYS A 249 4.47 -22.49 -23.13
CA CYS A 249 3.52 -21.50 -23.61
C CYS A 249 2.19 -21.56 -22.84
N LEU A 250 1.87 -20.49 -22.14
CA LEU A 250 0.59 -20.25 -21.51
C LEU A 250 -0.42 -19.71 -22.52
N SER A 251 -1.67 -20.13 -22.38
CA SER A 251 -2.84 -19.59 -23.05
C SER A 251 -3.71 -18.91 -22.00
N LEU A 252 -3.87 -17.61 -22.11
CA LEU A 252 -4.64 -16.76 -21.20
C LEU A 252 -5.94 -16.35 -21.87
N THR A 253 -7.06 -16.64 -21.26
CA THR A 253 -8.38 -16.18 -21.72
C THR A 253 -8.70 -14.85 -21.07
N ILE A 254 -8.76 -13.80 -21.87
CA ILE A 254 -9.02 -12.43 -21.44
C ILE A 254 -10.40 -12.00 -21.95
N LYS A 255 -11.26 -11.54 -21.05
CA LYS A 255 -12.58 -10.97 -21.37
C LYS A 255 -12.48 -9.45 -21.42
N ASP A 256 -12.84 -8.85 -22.55
CA ASP A 256 -13.10 -7.42 -22.65
C ASP A 256 -14.49 -7.13 -22.03
N LEU A 257 -14.51 -6.37 -20.94
CA LEU A 257 -15.72 -6.08 -20.18
C LEU A 257 -16.58 -4.96 -20.77
N GLN A 258 -16.12 -4.30 -21.84
CA GLN A 258 -16.89 -3.26 -22.52
C GLN A 258 -17.79 -3.84 -23.62
N ASN A 259 -17.25 -4.80 -24.38
CA ASN A 259 -17.97 -5.41 -25.51
C ASN A 259 -18.29 -6.89 -25.30
N GLU A 260 -17.98 -7.45 -24.12
CA GLU A 260 -18.19 -8.85 -23.74
C GLU A 260 -17.44 -9.88 -24.61
N GLN A 261 -16.50 -9.44 -25.44
CA GLN A 261 -15.69 -10.31 -26.29
C GLN A 261 -14.59 -10.99 -25.48
N THR A 262 -14.22 -12.17 -25.91
CA THR A 262 -13.12 -12.94 -25.31
C THR A 262 -12.01 -13.10 -26.32
N ILE A 263 -10.78 -12.80 -25.90
CA ILE A 263 -9.56 -13.03 -26.66
C ILE A 263 -8.68 -14.06 -25.96
N VAL A 264 -7.93 -14.80 -26.73
CA VAL A 264 -6.92 -15.73 -26.23
C VAL A 264 -5.55 -15.14 -26.51
N VAL A 265 -4.76 -14.99 -25.45
CA VAL A 265 -3.41 -14.41 -25.51
C VAL A 265 -2.41 -15.50 -25.14
N GLU A 266 -1.42 -15.70 -25.98
CA GLU A 266 -0.35 -16.68 -25.76
C GLU A 266 0.91 -15.97 -25.27
N THR A 267 1.56 -16.54 -24.26
CA THR A 267 2.80 -15.97 -23.70
C THR A 267 3.64 -17.07 -23.04
N SER A 268 4.96 -16.90 -23.06
CA SER A 268 5.87 -17.75 -22.29
C SER A 268 5.96 -17.35 -20.81
N ALA A 269 5.57 -16.12 -20.46
CA ALA A 269 5.67 -15.60 -19.10
C ALA A 269 4.51 -14.67 -18.74
N CYS A 270 3.76 -15.05 -17.71
CA CYS A 270 2.66 -14.26 -17.15
C CYS A 270 2.96 -13.83 -15.71
N ILE A 271 3.05 -12.53 -15.45
CA ILE A 271 3.14 -11.94 -14.10
C ILE A 271 1.72 -11.77 -13.56
N LEU A 272 1.41 -12.44 -12.46
CA LEU A 272 0.09 -12.43 -11.85
C LEU A 272 0.06 -11.45 -10.67
N ALA A 273 -0.31 -10.18 -10.91
CA ALA A 273 -0.30 -9.06 -9.96
C ALA A 273 -1.72 -8.57 -9.59
N ILE A 274 -2.64 -9.50 -9.35
CA ILE A 274 -4.10 -9.31 -9.29
C ILE A 274 -4.64 -8.57 -8.06
N GLY A 275 -3.80 -8.28 -7.05
CA GLY A 275 -4.24 -7.68 -5.77
C GLY A 275 -5.06 -8.65 -4.88
N HIS A 276 -5.28 -8.22 -3.63
CA HIS A 276 -5.88 -9.09 -2.60
C HIS A 276 -7.40 -9.30 -2.74
N SER A 277 -8.08 -8.52 -3.59
CA SER A 277 -9.55 -8.53 -3.70
C SER A 277 -10.08 -9.36 -4.88
N ALA A 278 -9.21 -9.95 -5.72
CA ALA A 278 -9.57 -10.69 -6.94
C ALA A 278 -10.06 -12.12 -6.63
N ARG A 279 -11.16 -12.23 -5.87
CA ARG A 279 -11.69 -13.49 -5.32
C ARG A 279 -12.12 -14.49 -6.39
N ASP A 280 -12.70 -14.01 -7.46
CA ASP A 280 -13.05 -14.78 -8.67
C ASP A 280 -11.81 -15.36 -9.34
N THR A 281 -10.74 -14.57 -9.44
CA THR A 281 -9.46 -15.05 -9.99
C THR A 281 -8.83 -16.10 -9.07
N PHE A 282 -8.90 -15.97 -7.74
CA PHE A 282 -8.44 -17.03 -6.84
C PHE A 282 -9.20 -18.34 -7.05
N ALA A 283 -10.52 -18.30 -7.22
CA ALA A 283 -11.33 -19.48 -7.50
C ALA A 283 -10.97 -20.10 -8.86
N MET A 284 -10.74 -19.29 -9.88
CA MET A 284 -10.31 -19.72 -11.20
C MET A 284 -8.93 -20.39 -11.14
N LEU A 285 -7.97 -19.82 -10.42
CA LEU A 285 -6.63 -20.40 -10.26
C LEU A 285 -6.66 -21.74 -9.51
N GLN A 286 -7.49 -21.86 -8.48
CA GLN A 286 -7.71 -23.13 -7.77
C GLN A 286 -8.27 -24.18 -8.71
N ALA A 287 -9.28 -23.83 -9.50
CA ALA A 287 -9.86 -24.75 -10.49
C ALA A 287 -8.88 -25.15 -11.59
N ALA A 288 -7.93 -24.28 -11.94
CA ALA A 288 -6.85 -24.57 -12.89
C ALA A 288 -5.71 -25.42 -12.30
N GLY A 289 -5.73 -25.72 -10.99
CA GLY A 289 -4.73 -26.54 -10.32
C GLY A 289 -3.47 -25.77 -9.87
N VAL A 290 -3.49 -24.45 -9.83
CA VAL A 290 -2.38 -23.65 -9.28
C VAL A 290 -2.29 -23.86 -7.77
N THR A 291 -1.11 -24.19 -7.26
CA THR A 291 -0.91 -24.41 -5.83
C THR A 291 -1.05 -23.12 -5.03
N MET A 292 -1.98 -23.14 -4.06
CA MET A 292 -2.23 -22.03 -3.14
C MET A 292 -2.32 -22.52 -1.70
N GLU A 293 -2.10 -21.62 -0.75
CA GLU A 293 -2.21 -21.84 0.69
C GLU A 293 -3.17 -20.83 1.32
N ALA A 294 -3.96 -21.27 2.31
CA ALA A 294 -4.72 -20.38 3.16
C ALA A 294 -3.75 -19.52 4.00
N LYS A 295 -4.02 -18.23 4.10
CA LYS A 295 -3.13 -17.26 4.76
C LYS A 295 -3.87 -16.49 5.82
N SER A 296 -3.24 -16.33 7.00
CA SER A 296 -3.71 -15.42 8.05
C SER A 296 -3.73 -13.98 7.57
N PHE A 297 -4.72 -13.23 8.05
CA PHE A 297 -4.84 -11.79 7.85
C PHE A 297 -5.33 -11.12 9.15
N ALA A 298 -5.74 -9.87 9.11
CA ALA A 298 -6.38 -9.22 10.23
C ALA A 298 -7.67 -8.53 9.78
N MET A 299 -8.64 -8.43 10.67
CA MET A 299 -9.88 -7.71 10.44
C MET A 299 -10.35 -6.99 11.70
N GLY A 300 -11.19 -5.98 11.52
CA GLY A 300 -11.69 -5.20 12.62
C GLY A 300 -12.54 -4.02 12.18
N LEU A 301 -12.41 -2.92 12.88
CA LEU A 301 -13.16 -1.68 12.66
C LEU A 301 -12.20 -0.52 12.42
N ARG A 302 -12.67 0.51 11.71
CA ARG A 302 -11.94 1.77 11.59
C ARG A 302 -12.44 2.75 12.63
N ILE A 303 -11.53 3.45 13.30
CA ILE A 303 -11.82 4.44 14.34
C ILE A 303 -11.40 5.84 13.88
N GLU A 304 -12.25 6.82 14.11
CA GLU A 304 -11.99 8.23 13.88
C GLU A 304 -11.87 9.01 15.18
N HIS A 305 -10.90 9.91 15.20
CA HIS A 305 -10.67 10.88 16.26
C HIS A 305 -10.40 12.26 15.66
N SER A 306 -10.62 13.34 16.43
CA SER A 306 -10.12 14.65 16.02
C SER A 306 -8.60 14.62 15.80
N GLN A 307 -8.13 15.10 14.64
CA GLN A 307 -6.69 15.24 14.35
C GLN A 307 -6.02 16.16 15.39
N ALA A 308 -6.72 17.17 15.88
CA ALA A 308 -6.19 18.07 16.91
C ALA A 308 -5.87 17.32 18.22
N MET A 309 -6.70 16.35 18.63
CA MET A 309 -6.44 15.50 19.80
C MET A 309 -5.18 14.68 19.59
N VAL A 310 -5.01 14.08 18.41
CA VAL A 310 -3.83 13.28 18.06
C VAL A 310 -2.57 14.16 18.07
N ASN A 311 -2.62 15.35 17.45
CA ASN A 311 -1.51 16.30 17.44
C ASN A 311 -1.11 16.73 18.88
N ALA A 312 -2.08 17.08 19.71
CA ALA A 312 -1.83 17.49 21.10
C ALA A 312 -1.22 16.35 21.92
N SER A 313 -1.69 15.12 21.70
CA SER A 313 -1.15 13.95 22.39
C SER A 313 0.29 13.62 21.93
N GLN A 314 0.62 13.77 20.65
CA GLN A 314 1.95 13.46 20.12
C GLN A 314 2.96 14.58 20.32
N TYR A 315 2.57 15.84 20.06
CA TYR A 315 3.49 16.98 19.99
C TYR A 315 3.36 17.95 21.18
N GLY A 316 2.29 17.83 21.97
CA GLY A 316 1.93 18.83 22.97
C GLY A 316 1.15 20.00 22.34
N THR A 317 0.99 21.09 23.13
CA THR A 317 0.19 22.27 22.75
C THR A 317 1.02 23.53 22.55
N SER A 318 2.35 23.40 22.49
CA SER A 318 3.28 24.53 22.31
C SER A 318 3.16 25.15 20.92
N GLY A 319 3.64 26.40 20.76
CA GLY A 319 3.73 27.04 19.45
C GLY A 319 4.57 26.26 18.42
N GLN A 320 5.56 25.50 18.88
CA GLN A 320 6.37 24.63 18.02
C GLN A 320 5.55 23.47 17.42
N ALA A 321 4.59 22.92 18.17
CA ALA A 321 3.72 21.84 17.71
C ALA A 321 2.87 22.25 16.49
N LYS A 322 2.53 23.53 16.36
CA LYS A 322 1.75 24.08 15.23
C LYS A 322 2.53 24.14 13.92
N LEU A 323 3.87 23.99 13.97
CA LEU A 323 4.74 23.98 12.79
C LEU A 323 4.93 22.57 12.21
N LEU A 324 4.36 21.57 12.87
CA LEU A 324 4.51 20.17 12.48
C LEU A 324 3.33 19.70 11.61
N PRO A 325 3.57 18.73 10.72
CA PRO A 325 2.49 18.11 9.95
C PRO A 325 1.52 17.35 10.87
N ALA A 326 0.39 16.92 10.33
CA ALA A 326 -0.57 16.09 11.03
C ALA A 326 0.12 14.86 11.65
N ALA A 327 -0.09 14.67 12.95
CA ALA A 327 0.54 13.59 13.71
C ALA A 327 -0.06 12.22 13.35
N ASP A 328 0.80 11.22 13.29
CA ASP A 328 0.42 9.83 13.13
C ASP A 328 0.69 9.02 14.41
N TYR A 329 0.17 7.79 14.44
CA TYR A 329 0.45 6.83 15.50
C TYR A 329 0.53 5.40 14.96
N LYS A 330 1.26 4.55 15.70
CA LYS A 330 1.28 3.11 15.51
C LYS A 330 1.17 2.44 16.88
N MET A 331 0.12 1.65 17.07
CA MET A 331 -0.23 1.04 18.34
C MET A 331 -0.30 -0.48 18.20
N THR A 332 0.08 -1.16 19.25
CA THR A 332 -0.03 -2.62 19.36
C THR A 332 -0.42 -2.99 20.79
N TYR A 333 -1.23 -4.02 20.91
CA TYR A 333 -1.66 -4.60 22.17
C TYR A 333 -1.79 -6.12 22.02
N ARG A 334 -1.63 -6.85 23.09
CA ARG A 334 -1.95 -8.28 23.15
C ARG A 334 -3.13 -8.46 24.12
N SER A 335 -4.26 -8.93 23.59
CA SER A 335 -5.48 -9.11 24.37
C SER A 335 -5.32 -10.18 25.46
N THR A 336 -6.19 -10.16 26.45
CA THR A 336 -6.22 -11.14 27.54
C THR A 336 -6.38 -12.59 27.04
N LYS A 337 -7.03 -12.76 25.89
CA LYS A 337 -7.17 -14.05 25.18
C LYS A 337 -6.00 -14.36 24.23
N GLY A 338 -4.90 -13.59 24.27
CA GLY A 338 -3.67 -13.82 23.50
C GLY A 338 -3.71 -13.38 22.05
N ARG A 339 -4.75 -12.65 21.58
CA ARG A 339 -4.84 -12.11 20.23
C ARG A 339 -4.00 -10.83 20.08
N SER A 340 -3.33 -10.68 18.95
CA SER A 340 -2.67 -9.42 18.60
C SER A 340 -3.69 -8.42 18.09
N VAL A 341 -3.70 -7.23 18.70
CA VAL A 341 -4.50 -6.07 18.28
C VAL A 341 -3.54 -4.97 17.86
N TYR A 342 -3.77 -4.34 16.71
CA TYR A 342 -2.90 -3.27 16.25
C TYR A 342 -3.62 -2.24 15.40
N SER A 343 -3.10 -1.00 15.43
CA SER A 343 -3.51 0.03 14.49
C SER A 343 -2.94 -0.27 13.10
N PHE A 344 -3.78 -0.20 12.08
CA PHE A 344 -3.40 -0.46 10.71
C PHE A 344 -3.82 0.68 9.80
N CYS A 345 -3.00 1.00 8.81
CA CYS A 345 -3.27 2.05 7.82
C CYS A 345 -3.86 3.34 8.43
N MET A 346 -3.19 3.87 9.48
CA MET A 346 -3.58 5.14 10.09
C MET A 346 -3.40 6.27 9.09
N CYS A 347 -4.46 7.05 8.85
CA CYS A 347 -4.53 8.18 7.94
C CYS A 347 -4.71 9.47 8.73
N PRO A 348 -3.64 10.27 8.90
CA PRO A 348 -3.74 11.59 9.50
C PRO A 348 -4.54 12.53 8.60
N GLY A 349 -5.35 13.41 9.18
CA GLY A 349 -6.13 14.40 8.44
C GLY A 349 -6.77 13.82 7.17
N GLY A 350 -7.58 12.76 7.33
CA GLY A 350 -8.09 12.00 6.20
C GLY A 350 -9.54 11.54 6.35
N PHE A 351 -9.97 10.74 5.41
CA PHE A 351 -11.34 10.22 5.28
C PHE A 351 -11.40 8.72 5.58
N VAL A 352 -12.54 8.28 6.11
CA VAL A 352 -12.98 6.89 5.98
C VAL A 352 -13.73 6.77 4.66
N VAL A 353 -13.45 5.72 3.89
CA VAL A 353 -14.07 5.52 2.57
C VAL A 353 -14.77 4.17 2.50
N ASN A 354 -15.88 4.12 1.74
CA ASN A 354 -16.47 2.85 1.33
C ASN A 354 -15.57 2.20 0.28
N ALA A 355 -14.88 1.14 0.67
CA ALA A 355 -13.94 0.38 -0.14
C ALA A 355 -14.51 -0.97 -0.61
N SER A 356 -15.83 -1.12 -0.61
CA SER A 356 -16.50 -2.30 -1.16
C SER A 356 -16.13 -2.51 -2.63
N SER A 357 -16.10 -3.75 -3.07
CA SER A 357 -15.78 -4.12 -4.45
C SER A 357 -16.87 -4.94 -5.14
N GLY A 358 -18.04 -5.07 -4.51
CA GLY A 358 -19.20 -5.78 -5.04
C GLY A 358 -20.46 -5.48 -4.23
N GLU A 359 -21.59 -5.84 -4.80
CA GLU A 359 -22.89 -5.69 -4.14
C GLU A 359 -23.01 -6.55 -2.88
N GLY A 360 -23.81 -6.11 -1.92
CA GLY A 360 -24.04 -6.84 -0.67
C GLY A 360 -22.84 -6.90 0.27
N GLN A 361 -21.86 -6.00 0.11
CA GLN A 361 -20.67 -5.92 0.93
C GLN A 361 -20.52 -4.54 1.55
N SER A 362 -20.04 -4.45 2.80
CA SER A 362 -19.59 -3.20 3.41
C SER A 362 -18.16 -3.36 3.89
N VAL A 363 -17.25 -2.68 3.22
CA VAL A 363 -15.81 -2.65 3.53
C VAL A 363 -15.38 -1.21 3.68
N VAL A 364 -14.61 -0.90 4.72
CA VAL A 364 -14.05 0.43 4.92
C VAL A 364 -12.54 0.41 4.75
N ASN A 365 -12.00 1.54 4.31
CA ASN A 365 -10.56 1.83 4.31
C ASN A 365 -10.35 3.30 4.66
N GLY A 366 -9.09 3.72 4.82
CA GLY A 366 -8.71 5.12 5.02
C GLY A 366 -7.99 5.69 3.82
N MET A 367 -8.22 6.98 3.61
CA MET A 367 -7.60 7.75 2.53
C MET A 367 -7.25 9.14 3.05
N SER A 368 -6.18 9.74 2.54
CA SER A 368 -5.86 11.16 2.75
C SER A 368 -5.35 11.79 1.45
N ASN A 369 -5.56 13.09 1.33
CA ASN A 369 -4.84 13.91 0.37
C ASN A 369 -3.39 14.14 0.82
N HIS A 370 -2.56 14.66 -0.06
CA HIS A 370 -1.18 15.02 0.26
C HIS A 370 -1.07 15.96 1.47
N GLY A 371 -1.96 16.95 1.56
CA GLY A 371 -1.97 17.94 2.64
C GLY A 371 -2.32 17.38 4.02
N ARG A 372 -3.06 16.26 4.11
CA ARG A 372 -3.53 15.68 5.39
C ARG A 372 -4.20 16.69 6.30
N ASP A 373 -5.07 17.52 5.74
CA ASP A 373 -5.64 18.74 6.35
C ASP A 373 -7.10 18.58 6.78
N GLU A 374 -7.64 17.36 6.74
CA GLU A 374 -8.98 17.07 7.22
C GLU A 374 -9.05 17.09 8.76
N GLU A 375 -10.26 17.31 9.30
CA GLU A 375 -10.50 17.44 10.74
C GLU A 375 -10.19 16.18 11.54
N ASN A 376 -10.38 15.00 10.94
CA ASN A 376 -10.21 13.73 11.61
C ASN A 376 -8.94 12.99 11.19
N ALA A 377 -8.35 12.33 12.18
CA ALA A 377 -7.44 11.20 11.99
C ALA A 377 -8.25 9.91 12.01
N ASN A 378 -7.93 8.95 11.19
CA ASN A 378 -8.56 7.63 11.25
C ASN A 378 -7.55 6.48 11.15
N SER A 379 -7.90 5.32 11.70
CA SER A 379 -7.07 4.11 11.65
C SER A 379 -7.95 2.88 11.80
N ALA A 380 -7.62 1.80 11.11
CA ALA A 380 -8.17 0.51 11.47
C ALA A 380 -7.60 0.02 12.80
N ILE A 381 -8.43 -0.60 13.62
CA ILE A 381 -8.06 -1.38 14.80
C ILE A 381 -8.41 -2.82 14.47
N VAL A 382 -7.40 -3.61 14.21
CA VAL A 382 -7.56 -4.95 13.66
C VAL A 382 -6.97 -6.01 14.56
N VAL A 383 -7.57 -7.20 14.47
CA VAL A 383 -7.22 -8.39 15.22
C VAL A 383 -6.82 -9.48 14.23
N ASN A 384 -5.74 -10.19 14.50
CA ASN A 384 -5.31 -11.28 13.63
C ASN A 384 -6.33 -12.42 13.63
N VAL A 385 -6.59 -12.97 12.45
CA VAL A 385 -7.39 -14.17 12.21
C VAL A 385 -6.57 -15.19 11.41
N THR A 386 -6.81 -16.46 11.66
CA THR A 386 -6.00 -17.56 11.14
C THR A 386 -6.86 -18.59 10.42
N PRO A 387 -6.28 -19.52 9.66
CA PRO A 387 -7.03 -20.60 9.02
C PRO A 387 -7.87 -21.43 10.01
N GLU A 388 -7.40 -21.59 11.26
CA GLU A 388 -8.14 -22.29 12.33
C GLU A 388 -9.43 -21.53 12.71
N ASP A 389 -9.38 -20.19 12.68
CA ASP A 389 -10.56 -19.34 12.93
C ASP A 389 -11.61 -19.51 11.81
N PHE A 390 -11.16 -19.58 10.56
CA PHE A 390 -12.05 -19.80 9.41
C PHE A 390 -12.73 -21.17 9.53
N ALA A 391 -11.96 -22.20 9.87
CA ALA A 391 -12.48 -23.56 10.05
C ALA A 391 -13.49 -23.63 11.22
N ALA A 392 -13.18 -22.99 12.34
CA ALA A 392 -14.07 -22.93 13.51
C ALA A 392 -15.38 -22.18 13.23
N ASP A 393 -15.38 -21.24 12.28
CA ASP A 393 -16.56 -20.48 11.84
C ASP A 393 -17.36 -21.18 10.71
N GLY A 394 -17.00 -22.43 10.37
CA GLY A 394 -17.73 -23.29 9.43
C GLY A 394 -17.26 -23.24 7.97
N PHE A 395 -16.06 -22.69 7.71
CA PHE A 395 -15.53 -22.58 6.33
C PHE A 395 -14.44 -23.61 6.00
N ALA A 396 -14.28 -24.68 6.80
CA ALA A 396 -13.25 -25.71 6.55
C ALA A 396 -13.34 -26.34 5.14
N ASP A 397 -14.54 -26.58 4.64
CA ASP A 397 -14.79 -27.24 3.37
C ASP A 397 -14.36 -26.40 2.14
N TYR A 398 -14.13 -25.09 2.32
CA TYR A 398 -13.64 -24.22 1.25
C TYR A 398 -12.11 -24.30 1.08
N GLY A 399 -11.41 -25.08 1.90
CA GLY A 399 -9.97 -25.32 1.78
C GLY A 399 -9.17 -24.01 1.77
N VAL A 400 -8.38 -23.80 0.73
CA VAL A 400 -7.52 -22.60 0.61
C VAL A 400 -8.31 -21.29 0.48
N LEU A 401 -9.58 -21.34 0.07
CA LEU A 401 -10.47 -20.18 -0.05
C LEU A 401 -11.28 -19.90 1.23
N ALA A 402 -11.10 -20.67 2.30
CA ALA A 402 -11.84 -20.49 3.55
C ALA A 402 -11.78 -19.04 4.10
N GLY A 403 -10.61 -18.39 3.99
CA GLY A 403 -10.44 -16.99 4.38
C GLY A 403 -11.22 -16.00 3.49
N VAL A 404 -11.42 -16.32 2.22
CA VAL A 404 -12.26 -15.52 1.30
C VAL A 404 -13.72 -15.57 1.74
N GLU A 405 -14.23 -16.76 2.05
CA GLU A 405 -15.64 -16.93 2.46
C GLU A 405 -15.88 -16.34 3.86
N PHE A 406 -14.90 -16.47 4.76
CA PHE A 406 -14.93 -15.80 6.05
C PHE A 406 -15.05 -14.27 5.90
N GLN A 407 -14.26 -13.64 5.03
CA GLN A 407 -14.38 -12.21 4.74
C GLN A 407 -15.78 -11.86 4.18
N LYS A 408 -16.26 -12.62 3.20
CA LYS A 408 -17.57 -12.38 2.57
C LYS A 408 -18.72 -12.39 3.58
N LYS A 409 -18.74 -13.35 4.51
CA LYS A 409 -19.74 -13.43 5.56
C LYS A 409 -19.83 -12.14 6.37
N TYR A 410 -18.70 -11.66 6.88
CA TYR A 410 -18.70 -10.49 7.75
C TYR A 410 -18.87 -9.17 7.00
N GLU A 411 -18.42 -9.08 5.76
CA GLU A 411 -18.69 -7.95 4.87
C GLU A 411 -20.21 -7.85 4.57
N HIS A 412 -20.88 -8.99 4.42
CA HIS A 412 -22.33 -9.05 4.21
C HIS A 412 -23.11 -8.66 5.47
N LEU A 413 -22.74 -9.19 6.63
CA LEU A 413 -23.34 -8.79 7.91
C LEU A 413 -23.22 -7.29 8.17
N ALA A 414 -22.09 -6.69 7.81
CA ALA A 414 -21.90 -5.25 7.91
C ALA A 414 -22.76 -4.47 6.91
N TYR A 415 -22.94 -4.98 5.69
CA TYR A 415 -23.82 -4.40 4.69
C TYR A 415 -25.29 -4.40 5.15
N GLU A 416 -25.77 -5.53 5.69
CA GLU A 416 -27.12 -5.63 6.25
C GLU A 416 -27.32 -4.69 7.43
N ALA A 417 -26.35 -4.67 8.38
CA ALA A 417 -26.42 -3.80 9.55
C ALA A 417 -26.47 -2.30 9.18
N GLY A 418 -25.74 -1.90 8.12
CA GLY A 418 -25.70 -0.55 7.61
C GLY A 418 -26.82 -0.21 6.63
N ASN A 419 -27.72 -1.16 6.31
CA ASN A 419 -28.74 -0.99 5.28
C ASN A 419 -28.15 -0.46 3.95
N GLY A 420 -27.06 -1.10 3.51
CA GLY A 420 -26.34 -0.74 2.28
C GLY A 420 -25.34 0.42 2.41
N LYS A 421 -25.29 1.09 3.57
CA LYS A 421 -24.32 2.15 3.90
C LYS A 421 -23.25 1.61 4.86
N ILE A 422 -22.24 2.41 5.13
CA ILE A 422 -21.24 2.06 6.13
C ILE A 422 -21.89 2.06 7.53
N PRO A 423 -21.91 0.91 8.25
CA PRO A 423 -22.39 0.89 9.63
C PRO A 423 -21.44 1.62 10.55
N VAL A 424 -21.97 2.50 11.42
CA VAL A 424 -21.19 3.30 12.37
C VAL A 424 -21.75 3.22 13.78
N GLN A 425 -20.88 3.40 14.76
CA GLN A 425 -21.24 3.38 16.19
C GLN A 425 -20.22 4.19 16.99
N LEU A 426 -20.67 4.89 18.04
CA LEU A 426 -19.75 5.51 18.99
C LEU A 426 -19.08 4.46 19.88
N PHE A 427 -17.84 4.67 20.27
CA PHE A 427 -17.08 3.70 21.09
C PHE A 427 -17.77 3.42 22.44
N ALA A 428 -18.36 4.43 23.11
CA ALA A 428 -19.10 4.20 24.34
C ALA A 428 -20.27 3.21 24.16
N ASP A 429 -21.01 3.34 23.05
CA ASP A 429 -22.15 2.51 22.74
C ASP A 429 -21.73 1.12 22.23
N TYR A 430 -20.63 1.04 21.46
CA TYR A 430 -20.02 -0.22 21.05
C TYR A 430 -19.63 -1.08 22.25
N LYS A 431 -18.94 -0.46 23.22
CA LYS A 431 -18.58 -1.12 24.49
C LYS A 431 -19.81 -1.54 25.31
N ALA A 432 -20.89 -0.77 25.25
CA ALA A 432 -22.15 -1.07 25.92
C ALA A 432 -23.09 -1.98 25.12
N ASN A 433 -22.67 -2.43 23.91
CA ASN A 433 -23.45 -3.27 22.99
C ASN A 433 -24.85 -2.69 22.66
N ARG A 434 -24.92 -1.40 22.41
CA ARG A 434 -26.18 -0.69 22.05
C ARG A 434 -25.96 0.22 20.84
N VAL A 435 -26.99 0.41 20.03
CA VAL A 435 -26.94 1.29 18.84
C VAL A 435 -26.81 2.75 19.29
N SER A 436 -25.95 3.53 18.61
CA SER A 436 -25.87 4.97 18.80
C SER A 436 -27.03 5.69 18.09
N THR A 437 -27.43 6.82 18.60
CA THR A 437 -28.55 7.62 18.07
C THR A 437 -28.13 8.98 17.52
N GLU A 438 -26.99 9.50 17.96
CA GLU A 438 -26.44 10.79 17.54
C GLU A 438 -24.91 10.78 17.64
N PHE A 439 -24.25 11.66 16.89
CA PHE A 439 -22.81 11.86 16.99
C PHE A 439 -22.47 12.86 18.09
N GLY A 440 -21.42 12.54 18.85
CA GLY A 440 -20.86 13.42 19.89
C GLY A 440 -19.97 14.55 19.33
N SER A 441 -18.87 14.82 20.01
CA SER A 441 -17.89 15.86 19.64
C SER A 441 -17.11 15.52 18.36
N VAL A 442 -16.93 14.24 18.04
CA VAL A 442 -16.32 13.78 16.79
C VAL A 442 -17.43 13.56 15.76
N LYS A 443 -17.40 14.32 14.67
CA LYS A 443 -18.27 14.09 13.51
C LYS A 443 -17.56 13.20 12.51
N PRO A 444 -18.24 12.21 11.90
CA PRO A 444 -17.58 11.32 10.95
C PRO A 444 -17.16 12.07 9.67
N ASN A 445 -15.98 11.76 9.18
CA ASN A 445 -15.51 12.21 7.86
C ASN A 445 -15.50 11.01 6.90
N ILE A 446 -16.69 10.60 6.46
CA ILE A 446 -16.93 9.36 5.72
C ILE A 446 -17.38 9.65 4.29
N ARG A 447 -16.78 8.98 3.31
CA ARG A 447 -17.20 8.97 1.91
C ARG A 447 -18.01 7.68 1.62
N GLY A 448 -19.19 7.83 1.01
CA GLY A 448 -20.10 6.70 0.70
C GLY A 448 -21.28 6.58 1.66
N GLY A 449 -21.48 7.58 2.54
CA GLY A 449 -22.60 7.62 3.48
C GLY A 449 -22.47 6.62 4.63
N CYS A 450 -23.14 6.89 5.75
CA CYS A 450 -23.10 6.02 6.93
C CYS A 450 -24.50 5.87 7.57
N GLN A 451 -24.65 4.84 8.40
CA GLN A 451 -25.86 4.51 9.13
C GLN A 451 -25.50 4.00 10.52
N PHE A 452 -26.18 4.49 11.55
CA PHE A 452 -26.02 3.93 12.89
C PHE A 452 -26.47 2.48 12.94
N ALA A 453 -25.58 1.61 13.48
CA ALA A 453 -25.82 0.19 13.61
C ALA A 453 -25.08 -0.37 14.83
N ASN A 454 -25.40 -1.60 15.23
CA ASN A 454 -24.65 -2.31 16.26
C ASN A 454 -23.50 -3.10 15.62
N LEU A 455 -22.28 -2.58 15.65
CA LEU A 455 -21.09 -3.18 15.08
C LEU A 455 -20.67 -4.50 15.76
N ASN A 456 -21.14 -4.76 16.99
CA ASN A 456 -20.89 -6.07 17.64
C ASN A 456 -21.51 -7.24 16.86
N LYS A 457 -22.51 -6.97 16.00
CA LYS A 457 -23.13 -7.97 15.13
C LYS A 457 -22.38 -8.21 13.82
N CYS A 458 -21.45 -7.32 13.47
CA CYS A 458 -20.71 -7.35 12.19
C CYS A 458 -19.38 -8.11 12.27
N LEU A 459 -18.96 -8.57 13.46
CA LEU A 459 -17.70 -9.27 13.70
C LEU A 459 -17.87 -10.40 14.71
N PRO A 460 -17.00 -11.42 14.70
CA PRO A 460 -16.97 -12.43 15.75
C PRO A 460 -16.77 -11.81 17.13
N ALA A 461 -17.40 -12.38 18.16
CA ALA A 461 -17.33 -11.87 19.53
C ALA A 461 -15.90 -11.72 20.05
N TYR A 462 -15.00 -12.66 19.74
CA TYR A 462 -13.60 -12.60 20.18
C TYR A 462 -12.83 -11.43 19.56
N ILE A 463 -13.22 -10.97 18.36
CA ILE A 463 -12.64 -9.79 17.71
C ILE A 463 -13.16 -8.53 18.39
N ASN A 464 -14.48 -8.44 18.66
CA ASN A 464 -15.07 -7.32 19.36
C ASN A 464 -14.45 -7.12 20.74
N ASP A 465 -14.32 -8.19 21.54
CA ASP A 465 -13.67 -8.16 22.86
C ASP A 465 -12.23 -7.63 22.76
N ALA A 466 -11.46 -8.16 21.81
CA ALA A 466 -10.07 -7.75 21.63
C ALA A 466 -9.91 -6.29 21.18
N ILE A 467 -10.81 -5.80 20.30
CA ILE A 467 -10.84 -4.39 19.88
C ILE A 467 -11.10 -3.48 21.08
N ILE A 468 -12.09 -3.80 21.91
CA ILE A 468 -12.43 -3.02 23.11
C ILE A 468 -11.22 -2.95 24.05
N GLU A 469 -10.59 -4.10 24.35
CA GLU A 469 -9.39 -4.15 25.18
C GLU A 469 -8.25 -3.29 24.58
N GLY A 470 -8.03 -3.40 23.27
CA GLY A 470 -6.99 -2.64 22.55
C GLY A 470 -7.21 -1.14 22.61
N ILE A 471 -8.44 -0.67 22.36
CA ILE A 471 -8.78 0.77 22.42
C ILE A 471 -8.56 1.33 23.82
N LEU A 472 -8.95 0.59 24.86
CA LEU A 472 -8.74 0.98 26.26
C LEU A 472 -7.24 1.04 26.63
N ASP A 473 -6.43 0.10 26.15
CA ASP A 473 -4.97 0.14 26.38
C ASP A 473 -4.30 1.30 25.62
N TYR A 474 -4.75 1.60 24.40
CA TYR A 474 -4.17 2.66 23.58
C TYR A 474 -4.33 4.05 24.22
N ASP A 475 -5.36 4.28 25.03
CA ASP A 475 -5.55 5.51 25.77
C ASP A 475 -4.39 5.84 26.73
N ARG A 476 -3.68 4.79 27.22
CA ARG A 476 -2.50 4.98 28.07
C ARG A 476 -1.33 5.60 27.30
N LYS A 477 -1.25 5.32 26.00
CA LYS A 477 -0.18 5.80 25.10
C LYS A 477 -0.56 7.10 24.41
N LEU A 478 -1.84 7.23 24.03
CA LEU A 478 -2.40 8.38 23.33
C LEU A 478 -3.68 8.80 24.03
N LYS A 479 -3.57 9.78 24.92
CA LYS A 479 -4.67 10.28 25.75
C LYS A 479 -5.85 10.75 24.92
N GLY A 480 -7.05 10.27 25.25
CA GLY A 480 -8.29 10.55 24.53
C GLY A 480 -8.62 9.48 23.47
N PHE A 481 -7.78 8.46 23.29
CA PHE A 481 -8.03 7.41 22.30
C PHE A 481 -9.29 6.59 22.60
N SER A 482 -9.59 6.32 23.88
CA SER A 482 -10.81 5.64 24.33
C SER A 482 -11.97 6.60 24.61
N SER A 483 -11.98 7.79 24.00
CA SER A 483 -13.11 8.72 24.11
C SER A 483 -14.41 8.02 23.70
N GLY A 484 -15.47 8.23 24.51
CA GLY A 484 -16.79 7.69 24.18
C GLY A 484 -17.34 8.16 22.84
N ASP A 485 -16.90 9.34 22.40
CA ASP A 485 -17.32 10.00 21.15
C ASP A 485 -16.50 9.56 19.92
N ALA A 486 -15.46 8.75 20.07
CA ALA A 486 -14.74 8.21 18.94
C ALA A 486 -15.69 7.40 18.04
N VAL A 487 -15.65 7.63 16.74
CA VAL A 487 -16.55 7.01 15.78
C VAL A 487 -15.92 5.73 15.23
N LEU A 488 -16.59 4.61 15.38
CA LEU A 488 -16.22 3.33 14.78
C LEU A 488 -17.02 3.11 13.50
N SER A 489 -16.38 2.56 12.46
CA SER A 489 -16.98 2.23 11.17
C SER A 489 -16.64 0.79 10.79
N GLY A 490 -17.55 0.09 10.14
CA GLY A 490 -17.39 -1.33 9.82
C GLY A 490 -17.53 -1.67 8.34
N ILE A 491 -16.79 -2.71 7.93
CA ILE A 491 -15.66 -3.39 8.59
C ILE A 491 -14.37 -3.25 7.79
N GLU A 492 -13.24 -3.25 8.44
CA GLU A 492 -11.93 -3.39 7.79
C GLU A 492 -11.59 -4.88 7.70
N SER A 493 -11.81 -5.51 6.56
CA SER A 493 -11.67 -6.96 6.36
C SER A 493 -10.51 -7.34 5.43
N ARG A 494 -9.95 -6.37 4.70
CA ARG A 494 -9.01 -6.60 3.59
C ARG A 494 -7.62 -6.02 3.86
N THR A 495 -7.07 -6.30 5.03
CA THR A 495 -5.74 -5.82 5.42
C THR A 495 -4.61 -6.53 4.68
N SER A 496 -4.85 -7.71 4.12
CA SER A 496 -3.90 -8.54 3.38
C SER A 496 -4.66 -9.61 2.59
N SER A 497 -4.00 -10.25 1.62
CA SER A 497 -4.57 -11.38 0.90
C SER A 497 -4.89 -12.55 1.85
N PRO A 498 -6.07 -13.18 1.75
CA PRO A 498 -6.43 -14.36 2.52
C PRO A 498 -5.79 -15.65 1.99
N VAL A 499 -5.13 -15.57 0.84
CA VAL A 499 -4.43 -16.68 0.19
C VAL A 499 -3.00 -16.32 -0.15
N ARG A 500 -2.15 -17.35 -0.28
CA ARG A 500 -0.83 -17.26 -0.90
C ARG A 500 -0.82 -18.14 -2.13
N ILE A 501 -0.42 -17.60 -3.26
CA ILE A 501 -0.13 -18.36 -4.48
C ILE A 501 1.33 -18.78 -4.39
N VAL A 502 1.59 -20.09 -4.28
CA VAL A 502 2.94 -20.59 -4.00
C VAL A 502 3.88 -20.31 -5.18
N ARG A 503 5.08 -19.88 -4.88
CA ARG A 503 6.17 -19.68 -5.86
C ARG A 503 7.51 -20.09 -5.26
N ASP A 504 8.42 -20.54 -6.11
CA ASP A 504 9.77 -20.93 -5.74
C ASP A 504 10.73 -19.73 -5.58
N GLU A 505 12.02 -20.00 -5.37
CA GLU A 505 13.06 -18.98 -5.23
C GLU A 505 13.32 -18.21 -6.53
N THR A 506 12.90 -18.75 -7.68
CA THR A 506 12.95 -18.10 -8.99
C THR A 506 11.67 -17.32 -9.31
N TYR A 507 10.80 -17.13 -8.32
CA TYR A 507 9.51 -16.44 -8.40
C TYR A 507 8.47 -17.14 -9.28
N ARG A 508 8.67 -18.40 -9.68
CA ARG A 508 7.73 -19.19 -10.50
C ARG A 508 6.80 -20.00 -9.61
N SER A 509 5.55 -20.13 -10.01
CA SER A 509 4.66 -21.15 -9.46
C SER A 509 4.98 -22.52 -10.06
N ASP A 510 4.36 -23.56 -9.51
CA ASP A 510 4.33 -24.91 -10.11
C ASP A 510 3.57 -24.96 -11.45
N TYR A 511 2.78 -23.93 -11.76
CA TYR A 511 2.13 -23.75 -13.04
C TYR A 511 3.09 -23.05 -14.01
N ALA A 512 3.65 -23.79 -14.96
CA ALA A 512 4.76 -23.33 -15.82
C ALA A 512 4.42 -21.99 -16.51
N GLY A 513 5.39 -21.04 -16.53
CA GLY A 513 5.22 -19.72 -17.12
C GLY A 513 4.41 -18.72 -16.28
N LEU A 514 3.90 -19.12 -15.10
CA LEU A 514 3.15 -18.24 -14.21
C LEU A 514 4.05 -17.73 -13.07
N PHE A 515 4.08 -16.40 -12.89
CA PHE A 515 4.90 -15.69 -11.90
C PHE A 515 4.00 -14.91 -10.93
N PRO A 516 3.61 -15.50 -9.77
CA PRO A 516 2.82 -14.82 -8.77
C PRO A 516 3.54 -13.62 -8.18
N CYS A 517 2.86 -12.45 -8.09
CA CYS A 517 3.49 -11.19 -7.74
C CYS A 517 2.63 -10.36 -6.80
N GLY A 518 3.27 -9.65 -5.89
CA GLY A 518 2.67 -8.60 -5.08
C GLY A 518 1.76 -9.09 -3.96
N GLU A 519 0.80 -8.23 -3.60
CA GLU A 519 -0.08 -8.45 -2.45
C GLU A 519 -1.11 -9.56 -2.71
N GLY A 520 -1.65 -9.66 -3.93
CA GLY A 520 -2.59 -10.72 -4.30
C GLY A 520 -1.99 -12.11 -4.17
N ALA A 521 -0.72 -12.25 -4.55
CA ALA A 521 0.02 -13.49 -4.38
C ALA A 521 0.47 -13.77 -2.92
N GLY A 522 0.23 -12.82 -1.97
CA GLY A 522 0.51 -13.01 -0.55
C GLY A 522 1.94 -12.67 -0.11
N TYR A 523 2.74 -11.98 -0.95
CA TYR A 523 4.15 -11.65 -0.68
C TYR A 523 4.42 -10.19 -0.35
N ALA A 524 3.45 -9.31 -0.49
CA ALA A 524 3.56 -7.90 -0.16
C ALA A 524 2.36 -7.43 0.67
N GLY A 525 2.45 -6.25 1.27
CA GLY A 525 1.38 -5.67 2.10
C GLY A 525 1.42 -4.14 2.08
N GLY A 526 1.51 -3.53 0.90
CA GLY A 526 1.52 -2.08 0.71
C GLY A 526 2.25 -1.66 -0.56
N ILE A 527 2.16 -0.38 -0.94
CA ILE A 527 2.60 0.17 -2.21
C ILE A 527 4.08 -0.18 -2.50
N THR A 528 5.00 0.24 -1.63
CA THR A 528 6.44 0.05 -1.86
C THR A 528 6.85 -1.42 -1.87
N SER A 529 6.31 -2.25 -0.96
CA SER A 529 6.63 -3.69 -0.95
C SER A 529 6.09 -4.40 -2.19
N ALA A 530 4.91 -4.02 -2.68
CA ALA A 530 4.34 -4.56 -3.92
C ALA A 530 5.16 -4.12 -5.14
N ALA A 531 5.55 -2.84 -5.22
CA ALA A 531 6.41 -2.32 -6.28
C ALA A 531 7.76 -3.03 -6.34
N VAL A 532 8.44 -3.19 -5.19
CA VAL A 532 9.72 -3.90 -5.11
C VAL A 532 9.57 -5.38 -5.48
N ASP A 533 8.47 -6.03 -5.09
CA ASP A 533 8.19 -7.40 -5.52
C ASP A 533 7.96 -7.47 -7.03
N GLY A 534 7.27 -6.48 -7.62
CA GLY A 534 7.12 -6.31 -9.06
C GLY A 534 8.46 -6.24 -9.79
N ILE A 535 9.40 -5.42 -9.28
CA ILE A 535 10.76 -5.32 -9.85
C ILE A 535 11.49 -6.66 -9.80
N LYS A 536 11.44 -7.38 -8.66
CA LYS A 536 12.09 -8.69 -8.51
C LYS A 536 11.52 -9.74 -9.46
N VAL A 537 10.19 -9.75 -9.60
CA VAL A 537 9.52 -10.68 -10.53
C VAL A 537 9.85 -10.31 -11.97
N ALA A 538 9.94 -9.02 -12.31
CA ALA A 538 10.39 -8.57 -13.62
C ALA A 538 11.82 -9.03 -13.96
N GLU A 539 12.75 -8.94 -12.99
CA GLU A 539 14.11 -9.49 -13.15
C GLU A 539 14.09 -10.99 -13.45
N ALA A 540 13.27 -11.75 -12.69
CA ALA A 540 13.14 -13.19 -12.89
C ALA A 540 12.53 -13.55 -14.26
N VAL A 541 11.49 -12.81 -14.68
CA VAL A 541 10.87 -12.99 -16.01
C VAL A 541 11.83 -12.65 -17.13
N ALA A 542 12.58 -11.56 -17.01
CA ALA A 542 13.59 -11.18 -18.00
C ALA A 542 14.70 -12.23 -18.13
N ALA A 543 15.19 -12.77 -16.99
CA ALA A 543 16.14 -13.87 -16.98
C ALA A 543 15.55 -15.13 -17.63
N TYR A 544 14.30 -15.47 -17.31
CA TYR A 544 13.61 -16.63 -17.88
C TYR A 544 13.46 -16.51 -19.40
N ILE A 545 12.95 -15.37 -19.90
CA ILE A 545 12.79 -15.13 -21.34
C ILE A 545 14.14 -15.21 -22.06
N ASN A 546 15.20 -14.58 -21.53
CA ASN A 546 16.54 -14.62 -22.12
C ASN A 546 17.15 -16.04 -22.18
N ASN A 547 16.66 -16.98 -21.38
CA ASN A 547 17.13 -18.38 -21.38
C ASN A 547 16.36 -19.28 -22.35
N ILE A 548 15.11 -18.91 -22.73
CA ILE A 548 14.29 -19.70 -23.65
C ILE A 548 14.37 -19.22 -25.12
N VAL A 549 14.90 -18.01 -25.34
CA VAL A 549 15.23 -17.43 -26.64
C VAL A 549 16.66 -17.82 -27.02
#